data_6ee11bce98123433f9e33dec65851cd9
#
_entry.id   6ee11bce98123433f9e33dec65851cd9
#
_cell.length_a   1.000
_cell.length_b   1.000
_cell.length_c   1.000
_cell.angle_alpha   90.00
_cell.angle_beta   90.00
_cell.angle_gamma   90.00
#
_symmetry.space_group_name_H-M   'P 1'
#
loop_
_entity.id
_entity.type
_entity.pdbx_description
1 polymer ?
#
loop_
_entity_poly.entity_id
_entity_poly.type
_entity_poly.pdbx_seq_one_letter_code
_entity_poly.pdbx_strand_id
1 'polypeptide(L)'
;MRPLRIIVATADAERLRGALIVASAHAALGGAAALFLQLDAVSLLRAPIAAPQDDAHRAAGLPDLAAVLAEAQALGVMISACQSGLALCGMTAEALPGGVDVGGPVGFLQATDDEARLLIA
;
A
#
# COMPACT_ATOMS: atom_id res chain seq x y z
N MET A 1 -4.25 15.70 13.46
CA MET A 1 -5.06 14.56 12.94
C MET A 1 -4.35 13.26 13.28
N ARG A 2 -5.09 12.26 13.74
CA ARG A 2 -4.51 10.97 14.13
C ARG A 2 -3.89 10.28 12.91
N PRO A 3 -2.69 9.71 13.03
CA PRO A 3 -2.11 8.93 11.94
C PRO A 3 -3.01 7.75 11.54
N LEU A 4 -3.05 7.46 10.26
CA LEU A 4 -3.77 6.30 9.71
C LEU A 4 -2.75 5.26 9.26
N ARG A 5 -2.88 4.05 9.79
CA ARG A 5 -2.00 2.94 9.45
C ARG A 5 -2.84 1.76 9.00
N ILE A 6 -2.52 1.22 7.83
CA ILE A 6 -3.31 0.16 7.21
C ILE A 6 -2.42 -1.03 6.91
N ILE A 7 -2.83 -2.22 7.36
CA ILE A 7 -2.21 -3.48 6.98
C ILE A 7 -3.04 -4.08 5.84
N VAL A 8 -2.42 -4.27 4.69
CA VAL A 8 -3.03 -5.00 3.57
C VAL A 8 -2.64 -6.47 3.72
N ALA A 9 -3.61 -7.29 4.12
CA ALA A 9 -3.36 -8.64 4.59
C ALA A 9 -3.48 -9.71 3.51
N THR A 10 -4.05 -9.39 2.35
CA THR A 10 -4.31 -10.37 1.29
C THR A 10 -3.91 -9.83 -0.08
N ALA A 11 -3.62 -10.75 -1.01
CA ALA A 11 -3.25 -10.42 -2.38
C ALA A 11 -4.48 -10.10 -3.25
N ASP A 12 -5.32 -9.20 -2.77
CA ASP A 12 -6.50 -8.71 -3.49
C ASP A 12 -6.24 -7.28 -3.95
N ALA A 13 -6.13 -7.09 -5.27
CA ALA A 13 -5.80 -5.79 -5.84
C ALA A 13 -6.84 -4.71 -5.54
N GLU A 14 -8.13 -5.07 -5.46
CA GLU A 14 -9.18 -4.10 -5.15
C GLU A 14 -9.12 -3.65 -3.68
N ARG A 15 -8.72 -4.53 -2.77
CA ARG A 15 -8.49 -4.13 -1.37
C ARG A 15 -7.30 -3.18 -1.25
N LEU A 16 -6.23 -3.44 -1.98
CA LEU A 16 -5.09 -2.51 -2.03
C LEU A 16 -5.52 -1.17 -2.62
N ARG A 17 -6.25 -1.18 -3.73
CA ARG A 17 -6.75 0.04 -4.37
C ARG A 17 -7.59 0.87 -3.38
N GLY A 18 -8.52 0.23 -2.68
CA GLY A 18 -9.34 0.90 -1.68
C GLY A 18 -8.53 1.48 -0.53
N ALA A 19 -7.56 0.71 -0.03
CA ALA A 19 -6.67 1.18 1.04
C ALA A 19 -5.85 2.40 0.60
N LEU A 20 -5.31 2.38 -0.62
CA LEU A 20 -4.55 3.50 -1.18
C LEU A 20 -5.43 4.75 -1.33
N ILE A 21 -6.67 4.60 -1.78
CA ILE A 21 -7.61 5.71 -1.93
C ILE A 21 -7.91 6.35 -0.57
N VAL A 22 -8.18 5.54 0.45
CA VAL A 22 -8.47 6.04 1.81
C VAL A 22 -7.24 6.72 2.41
N ALA A 23 -6.06 6.12 2.25
CA ALA A 23 -4.82 6.68 2.75
C ALA A 23 -4.50 8.02 2.06
N SER A 24 -4.72 8.09 0.74
CA SER A 24 -4.52 9.33 -0.03
C SER A 24 -5.46 10.43 0.43
N ALA A 25 -6.73 10.11 0.69
CA ALA A 25 -7.69 11.07 1.20
C ALA A 25 -7.27 11.60 2.58
N HIS A 26 -6.79 10.72 3.47
CA HIS A 26 -6.29 11.12 4.78
C HIS A 26 -5.08 12.05 4.66
N ALA A 27 -4.14 11.70 3.78
CA ALA A 27 -2.95 12.53 3.52
C ALA A 27 -3.34 13.90 2.93
N ALA A 28 -4.32 13.94 2.03
CA ALA A 28 -4.81 15.18 1.45
C ALA A 28 -5.43 16.10 2.50
N LEU A 29 -5.97 15.54 3.58
CA LEU A 29 -6.50 16.30 4.72
C LEU A 29 -5.40 16.75 5.70
N GLY A 30 -4.14 16.45 5.41
CA GLY A 30 -2.99 16.83 6.24
C GLY A 30 -2.56 15.80 7.27
N GLY A 31 -3.15 14.60 7.27
CA GLY A 31 -2.78 13.53 8.18
C GLY A 31 -1.65 12.64 7.63
N ALA A 32 -0.89 12.01 8.51
CA ALA A 32 0.08 11.00 8.13
C ALA A 32 -0.62 9.68 7.84
N ALA A 33 -0.20 8.99 6.78
CA ALA A 33 -0.75 7.69 6.40
C ALA A 33 0.37 6.73 5.99
N ALA A 34 0.20 5.45 6.33
CA ALA A 34 1.14 4.40 5.98
C ALA A 34 0.41 3.09 5.70
N LEU A 35 0.90 2.35 4.71
CA LEU A 35 0.45 1.00 4.38
C LEU A 35 1.59 0.00 4.59
N PHE A 36 1.26 -1.17 5.12
CA PHE A 36 2.15 -2.32 5.19
C PHE A 36 1.50 -3.49 4.46
N LEU A 37 2.15 -3.99 3.41
CA LEU A 37 1.67 -5.14 2.66
C LEU A 37 2.29 -6.40 3.24
N GLN A 38 1.45 -7.29 3.74
CA GLN A 38 1.85 -8.47 4.49
C GLN A 38 1.83 -9.72 3.59
N LEU A 39 2.86 -10.54 3.73
CA LEU A 39 2.96 -11.86 3.08
C LEU A 39 2.68 -11.78 1.57
N ASP A 40 1.72 -12.56 1.07
CA ASP A 40 1.45 -12.62 -0.37
C ASP A 40 0.88 -11.31 -0.96
N ALA A 41 0.39 -10.40 -0.14
CA ALA A 41 -0.02 -9.08 -0.62
C ALA A 41 1.14 -8.31 -1.27
N VAL A 42 2.39 -8.64 -0.92
CA VAL A 42 3.58 -8.05 -1.52
C VAL A 42 3.62 -8.29 -3.03
N SER A 43 3.04 -9.38 -3.53
CA SER A 43 2.98 -9.67 -4.97
C SER A 43 2.27 -8.57 -5.77
N LEU A 44 1.37 -7.83 -5.14
CA LEU A 44 0.65 -6.71 -5.78
C LEU A 44 1.57 -5.54 -6.13
N LEU A 45 2.75 -5.48 -5.50
CA LEU A 45 3.74 -4.42 -5.74
C LEU A 45 4.78 -4.82 -6.79
N ARG A 46 4.69 -5.99 -7.41
CA ARG A 46 5.60 -6.40 -8.47
C ARG A 46 5.47 -5.45 -9.65
N ALA A 47 6.54 -4.75 -9.99
CA ALA A 47 6.56 -3.86 -11.13
C ALA A 47 6.65 -4.66 -12.45
N PRO A 48 5.95 -4.24 -13.52
CA PRO A 48 5.06 -3.09 -13.60
C PRO A 48 3.73 -3.34 -12.87
N ILE A 49 3.24 -2.31 -12.18
CA ILE A 49 2.01 -2.42 -11.40
C ILE A 49 0.82 -2.52 -12.36
N ALA A 50 0.04 -3.59 -12.19
CA ALA A 50 -1.19 -3.83 -12.94
C ALA A 50 -2.16 -4.66 -12.10
N ALA A 51 -3.44 -4.50 -12.36
CA ALA A 51 -4.49 -5.22 -11.65
C ALA A 51 -5.59 -5.68 -12.60
N PRO A 52 -6.28 -6.81 -12.29
CA PRO A 52 -7.31 -7.38 -13.17
C PRO A 52 -8.47 -6.43 -13.48
N GLN A 53 -8.79 -5.51 -12.56
CA GLN A 53 -9.90 -4.58 -12.73
C GLN A 53 -9.49 -3.22 -13.30
N ASP A 54 -8.25 -3.05 -13.74
CA ASP A 54 -7.76 -1.77 -14.24
C ASP A 54 -8.58 -1.27 -15.43
N ASP A 55 -8.95 -2.17 -16.36
CA ASP A 55 -9.74 -1.78 -17.53
C ASP A 55 -11.14 -1.30 -17.12
N ALA A 56 -11.77 -1.93 -16.14
CA ALA A 56 -13.06 -1.51 -15.62
C ALA A 56 -12.98 -0.11 -14.98
N HIS A 57 -11.92 0.16 -14.23
CA HIS A 57 -11.70 1.48 -13.63
C HIS A 57 -11.48 2.54 -14.70
N ARG A 58 -10.65 2.26 -15.71
CA ARG A 58 -10.41 3.19 -16.82
C ARG A 58 -11.70 3.48 -17.59
N ALA A 59 -12.52 2.46 -17.84
CA ALA A 59 -13.80 2.62 -18.52
C ALA A 59 -14.76 3.52 -17.75
N ALA A 60 -14.65 3.56 -16.43
CA ALA A 60 -15.42 4.45 -15.56
C ALA A 60 -14.80 5.85 -15.40
N GLY A 61 -13.70 6.14 -16.09
CA GLY A 61 -13.01 7.42 -15.98
C GLY A 61 -12.12 7.53 -14.74
N LEU A 62 -11.74 6.39 -14.13
CA LEU A 62 -10.94 6.33 -12.92
C LEU A 62 -9.51 5.89 -13.23
N PRO A 63 -8.54 6.22 -12.36
CA PRO A 63 -7.16 5.81 -12.57
C PRO A 63 -6.97 4.30 -12.37
N ASP A 64 -5.96 3.73 -13.03
CA ASP A 64 -5.53 2.36 -12.77
C ASP A 64 -4.76 2.25 -11.46
N LEU A 65 -4.41 1.02 -11.06
CA LEU A 65 -3.72 0.80 -9.79
C LEU A 65 -2.36 1.49 -9.74
N ALA A 66 -1.61 1.46 -10.85
CA ALA A 66 -0.31 2.13 -10.90
C ALA A 66 -0.43 3.63 -10.63
N ALA A 67 -1.44 4.27 -11.20
CA ALA A 67 -1.69 5.71 -11.00
C ALA A 67 -2.15 6.01 -9.57
N VAL A 68 -3.01 5.15 -9.00
CA VAL A 68 -3.47 5.29 -7.60
C VAL A 68 -2.29 5.16 -6.63
N LEU A 69 -1.39 4.22 -6.88
CA LEU A 69 -0.18 4.05 -6.07
C LEU A 69 0.73 5.27 -6.16
N ALA A 70 0.98 5.76 -7.37
CA ALA A 70 1.84 6.92 -7.59
C ALA A 70 1.26 8.18 -6.92
N GLU A 71 -0.05 8.38 -6.99
CA GLU A 71 -0.72 9.49 -6.32
C GLU A 71 -0.57 9.42 -4.80
N ALA A 72 -0.77 8.23 -4.23
CA ALA A 72 -0.60 8.02 -2.79
C ALA A 72 0.82 8.40 -2.34
N GLN A 73 1.84 7.95 -3.09
CA GLN A 73 3.23 8.28 -2.80
C GLN A 73 3.49 9.79 -2.92
N ALA A 74 2.93 10.42 -3.94
CA ALA A 74 3.06 11.87 -4.16
C ALA A 74 2.44 12.67 -3.01
N LEU A 75 1.39 12.16 -2.37
CA LEU A 75 0.76 12.76 -1.20
C LEU A 75 1.48 12.45 0.12
N GLY A 76 2.56 11.69 0.07
CA GLY A 76 3.35 11.35 1.25
C GLY A 76 2.91 10.09 1.98
N VAL A 77 2.03 9.28 1.40
CA VAL A 77 1.68 7.99 1.99
C VAL A 77 2.92 7.08 1.97
N MET A 78 3.30 6.57 3.13
CA MET A 78 4.42 5.64 3.26
C MET A 78 3.96 4.23 2.96
N ILE A 79 4.67 3.53 2.09
CA ILE A 79 4.32 2.16 1.70
C ILE A 79 5.51 1.25 1.97
N SER A 80 5.27 0.17 2.68
CA SER A 80 6.29 -0.82 2.98
C SER A 80 5.82 -2.24 2.64
N ALA A 81 6.76 -3.05 2.18
CA ALA A 81 6.56 -4.44 1.84
C ALA A 81 7.17 -5.34 2.92
N CYS A 82 6.44 -6.38 3.28
CA CYS A 82 6.89 -7.38 4.24
C CYS A 82 8.08 -8.17 3.68
N GLN A 83 9.18 -8.22 4.42
CA GLN A 83 10.38 -8.97 4.02
C GLN A 83 10.07 -10.46 3.81
N SER A 84 9.29 -11.06 4.70
CA SER A 84 8.83 -12.45 4.54
C SER A 84 7.96 -12.61 3.30
N GLY A 85 7.17 -11.59 2.97
CA GLY A 85 6.36 -11.57 1.77
C GLY A 85 7.19 -11.55 0.49
N LEU A 86 8.30 -10.81 0.46
CA LEU A 86 9.23 -10.84 -0.67
C LEU A 86 9.76 -12.25 -0.88
N ALA A 87 10.22 -12.90 0.19
CA ALA A 87 10.72 -14.26 0.11
C ALA A 87 9.65 -15.24 -0.35
N LEU A 88 8.44 -15.13 0.20
CA LEU A 88 7.31 -15.98 -0.18
C LEU A 88 6.96 -15.85 -1.67
N CYS A 89 7.00 -14.63 -2.20
CA CYS A 89 6.63 -14.33 -3.58
C CYS A 89 7.79 -14.47 -4.56
N GLY A 90 8.96 -14.89 -4.11
CA GLY A 90 10.15 -15.00 -4.96
C GLY A 90 10.59 -13.66 -5.53
N MET A 91 10.40 -12.58 -4.77
CA MET A 91 10.74 -11.20 -5.18
C MET A 91 11.96 -10.69 -4.43
N THR A 92 12.69 -9.80 -5.07
CA THR A 92 13.73 -9.00 -4.42
C THR A 92 13.26 -7.55 -4.31
N ALA A 93 13.97 -6.75 -3.52
CA ALA A 93 13.63 -5.33 -3.35
C ALA A 93 13.64 -4.57 -4.68
N GLU A 94 14.45 -4.99 -5.65
CA GLU A 94 14.55 -4.37 -6.98
C GLU A 94 13.27 -4.54 -7.81
N ALA A 95 12.43 -5.51 -7.48
CA ALA A 95 11.14 -5.72 -8.15
C ALA A 95 10.05 -4.78 -7.65
N LEU A 96 10.31 -4.03 -6.57
CA LEU A 96 9.37 -3.08 -6.00
C LEU A 96 9.43 -1.72 -6.70
N PRO A 97 8.31 -0.98 -6.73
CA PRO A 97 8.35 0.41 -7.19
C PRO A 97 9.28 1.27 -6.34
N GLY A 98 9.83 2.33 -6.92
CA GLY A 98 10.62 3.30 -6.18
C GLY A 98 9.81 3.89 -5.02
N GLY A 99 10.49 4.16 -3.90
CA GLY A 99 9.87 4.73 -2.71
C GLY A 99 9.16 3.75 -1.80
N VAL A 100 9.09 2.47 -2.16
CA VAL A 100 8.54 1.42 -1.30
C VAL A 100 9.66 0.85 -0.42
N ASP A 101 9.47 0.92 0.88
CA ASP A 101 10.43 0.38 1.86
C ASP A 101 10.20 -1.11 2.10
N VAL A 102 11.21 -1.78 2.62
CA VAL A 102 11.11 -3.18 3.07
C VAL A 102 11.20 -3.20 4.58
N GLY A 103 10.31 -3.93 5.22
CA GLY A 103 10.28 -4.02 6.67
C GLY A 103 9.54 -5.25 7.16
N GLY A 104 9.19 -5.26 8.44
CA GLY A 104 8.46 -6.34 9.06
C GLY A 104 7.34 -5.84 9.96
N PRO A 105 6.49 -6.74 10.45
CA PRO A 105 5.35 -6.36 11.28
C PRO A 105 5.77 -5.72 12.61
N VAL A 106 6.87 -6.16 13.19
CA VAL A 106 7.37 -5.59 14.46
C VAL A 106 7.68 -4.11 14.28
N GLY A 107 8.47 -3.76 13.26
CA GLY A 107 8.83 -2.36 13.00
C GLY A 107 7.60 -1.52 12.66
N PHE A 108 6.67 -2.07 11.89
CA PHE A 108 5.44 -1.35 11.54
C PHE A 108 4.60 -1.06 12.79
N LEU A 109 4.42 -2.06 13.66
CA LEU A 109 3.65 -1.89 14.90
C LEU A 109 4.36 -0.98 15.91
N GLN A 110 5.69 -1.03 16.00
CA GLN A 110 6.46 -0.12 16.84
C GLN A 110 6.26 1.35 16.44
N ALA A 111 6.13 1.61 15.14
CA ALA A 111 5.88 2.95 14.61
C ALA A 111 4.39 3.35 14.72
N THR A 112 3.52 2.42 15.13
CA THR A 112 2.10 2.66 15.33
C THR A 112 1.88 3.00 16.81
N ASP A 113 1.69 4.28 17.11
CA ASP A 113 1.50 4.73 18.48
C ASP A 113 0.03 4.61 18.94
N ASP A 114 -0.22 4.99 20.20
CA ASP A 114 -1.57 4.88 20.79
C ASP A 114 -2.58 5.84 20.13
N GLU A 115 -2.09 6.89 19.47
CA GLU A 115 -2.94 7.86 18.78
C GLU A 115 -3.34 7.39 17.38
N ALA A 116 -2.61 6.44 16.79
CA ALA A 116 -2.87 5.99 15.43
C ALA A 116 -4.15 5.16 15.33
N ARG A 117 -4.81 5.29 14.18
CA ARG A 117 -5.88 4.37 13.77
C ARG A 117 -5.23 3.24 12.97
N LEU A 118 -5.46 2.01 13.39
CA LEU A 118 -4.96 0.83 12.69
C LEU A 118 -6.13 0.09 12.04
N LEU A 119 -6.05 -0.05 10.72
CA LEU A 119 -7.04 -0.77 9.93
C LEU A 119 -6.39 -1.97 9.26
N ILE A 120 -7.18 -3.01 9.03
CA ILE A 120 -6.77 -4.17 8.23
C ILE A 120 -7.69 -4.25 7.01
N ALA A 121 -7.05 -4.21 5.86
CA ALA A 121 -7.74 -4.30 4.57
C ALA A 121 -7.65 -5.70 3.96
#